data_35a861347fd270b911863f4faab6a7af
#
_entry.id   35a861347fd270b911863f4faab6a7af
#
_cell.length_a   1.000
_cell.length_b   1.000
_cell.length_c   1.000
_cell.angle_alpha   90.00
_cell.angle_beta   90.00
_cell.angle_gamma   90.00
#
_symmetry.space_group_name_H-M   'P 1'
#
loop_
_entity.id
_entity.type
_entity.pdbx_description
1 polymer ?
#
loop_
_entity_poly.entity_id
_entity_poly.type
_entity_poly.pdbx_seq_one_letter_code
_entity_poly.pdbx_strand_id
1 'polypeptide(L)'
;EKSVDAGKLESYYHSLNDYFERVKSKPFILNDEEKQPAAMDIGIGTFWKDSRIKFKDEPEKDRHDAIVESRVVSTQPTIPEEIAMHGFFIGRIAYAQHEDESLMDIEDVNRNRYSAMHNGLDTKLYGTNGELGEATEILEREIQKAEQGLEYAEIEDPGYMDLLYDRLDSGTPADLMAEGFNNGREEGMDRKEALKRGLDYQVK
;
A
#
# COMPACT_ATOMS: atom_id res chain seq x y z
N GLU A 1 12.53 -19.29 11.69
CA GLU A 1 12.33 -18.29 10.62
C GLU A 1 11.38 -17.24 11.18
N LYS A 2 11.94 -16.07 11.54
CA LYS A 2 11.08 -14.93 11.85
C LYS A 2 10.66 -14.37 10.48
N SER A 3 9.42 -14.65 10.08
CA SER A 3 8.78 -13.88 9.03
C SER A 3 8.93 -12.40 9.37
N VAL A 4 9.23 -11.57 8.39
CA VAL A 4 9.18 -10.12 8.55
C VAL A 4 7.71 -9.78 8.78
N ASP A 5 7.32 -9.87 10.04
CA ASP A 5 5.98 -9.47 10.46
C ASP A 5 5.92 -7.96 10.23
N ALA A 6 5.09 -7.53 9.28
CA ALA A 6 4.83 -6.11 8.99
C ALA A 6 4.09 -5.46 10.16
N GLY A 7 4.42 -5.80 11.34
CA GLY A 7 4.01 -5.32 12.64
C GLY A 7 2.53 -4.89 12.76
N LYS A 8 1.88 -5.33 13.81
CA LYS A 8 0.53 -4.88 14.15
C LYS A 8 0.49 -3.35 14.28
N LEU A 9 -0.52 -2.72 13.68
CA LEU A 9 -0.81 -1.30 13.92
C LEU A 9 -1.39 -1.16 15.33
N GLU A 10 -0.80 -0.30 16.16
CA GLU A 10 -1.21 -0.14 17.56
C GLU A 10 -2.45 0.76 17.67
N SER A 11 -2.45 1.86 16.92
CA SER A 11 -3.54 2.83 16.82
C SER A 11 -3.29 3.84 15.70
N TYR A 12 -4.30 4.62 15.36
CA TYR A 12 -4.15 5.78 14.48
C TYR A 12 -3.38 6.91 15.17
N TYR A 13 -2.77 7.78 14.35
CA TYR A 13 -2.18 9.02 14.84
C TYR A 13 -3.27 10.09 14.93
N HIS A 14 -3.37 10.74 16.09
CA HIS A 14 -4.37 11.79 16.29
C HIS A 14 -3.91 13.17 15.78
N SER A 15 -2.60 13.35 15.61
CA SER A 15 -1.99 14.58 15.13
C SER A 15 -0.55 14.35 14.67
N LEU A 16 0.02 15.34 13.99
CA LEU A 16 1.46 15.36 13.67
C LEU A 16 2.33 15.26 14.93
N ASN A 17 1.92 15.91 16.01
CA ASN A 17 2.66 15.85 17.26
C ASN A 17 2.65 14.45 17.87
N ASP A 18 1.50 13.75 17.85
CA ASP A 18 1.42 12.35 18.28
C ASP A 18 2.32 11.45 17.42
N TYR A 19 2.34 11.65 16.11
CA TYR A 19 3.25 10.94 15.21
C TYR A 19 4.71 11.14 15.62
N PHE A 20 5.16 12.39 15.84
CA PHE A 20 6.54 12.67 16.23
C PHE A 20 6.92 12.10 17.60
N GLU A 21 6.03 12.18 18.58
CA GLU A 21 6.30 11.61 19.90
C GLU A 21 6.45 10.08 19.84
N ARG A 22 5.64 9.41 19.01
CA ARG A 22 5.77 7.96 18.80
C ARG A 22 7.05 7.59 18.04
N VAL A 23 7.45 8.39 17.05
CA VAL A 23 8.74 8.18 16.36
C VAL A 23 9.89 8.34 17.35
N LYS A 24 9.90 9.40 18.16
CA LYS A 24 10.93 9.65 19.17
C LYS A 24 11.01 8.56 20.26
N SER A 25 9.88 7.94 20.59
CA SER A 25 9.83 6.87 21.62
C SER A 25 10.44 5.54 21.16
N LYS A 26 10.71 5.36 19.87
CA LYS A 26 11.30 4.12 19.34
C LYS A 26 12.82 4.15 19.50
N PRO A 27 13.45 3.01 19.86
CA PRO A 27 14.91 2.94 19.94
C PRO A 27 15.52 3.17 18.55
N PHE A 28 16.41 4.14 18.44
CA PHE A 28 17.19 4.34 17.22
C PHE A 28 18.36 3.34 17.18
N ILE A 29 18.61 2.79 15.99
CA ILE A 29 19.71 1.83 15.78
C ILE A 29 21.07 2.53 15.86
N LEU A 30 21.11 3.85 15.58
CA LEU A 30 22.32 4.67 15.62
C LEU A 30 22.18 5.70 16.74
N ASN A 31 22.99 5.54 17.77
CA ASN A 31 23.07 6.48 18.90
C ASN A 31 24.23 7.45 18.65
N ASP A 32 23.98 8.53 17.95
CA ASP A 32 24.95 9.62 17.75
C ASP A 32 24.39 10.90 18.38
N GLU A 33 24.80 11.16 19.62
CA GLU A 33 24.33 12.30 20.43
C GLU A 33 24.66 13.67 19.78
N GLU A 34 25.69 13.73 18.94
CA GLU A 34 26.13 14.97 18.29
C GLU A 34 25.30 15.35 17.06
N LYS A 35 24.46 14.42 16.53
CA LYS A 35 23.70 14.59 15.27
C LYS A 35 22.21 14.38 15.46
N GLN A 36 21.61 14.95 16.49
CA GLN A 36 20.18 14.77 16.77
C GLN A 36 19.22 15.05 15.61
N PRO A 37 19.38 16.10 14.75
CA PRO A 37 18.53 16.29 13.58
C PRO A 37 18.67 15.14 12.57
N ALA A 38 19.89 14.69 12.28
CA ALA A 38 20.15 13.57 11.38
C ALA A 38 19.61 12.25 11.96
N ALA A 39 19.64 12.06 13.28
CA ALA A 39 19.04 10.89 13.93
C ALA A 39 17.53 10.85 13.77
N MET A 40 16.85 12.00 13.78
CA MET A 40 15.42 12.10 13.51
C MET A 40 15.08 11.71 12.07
N ASP A 41 15.82 12.21 11.08
CA ASP A 41 15.64 11.87 9.67
C ASP A 41 15.89 10.39 9.41
N ILE A 42 16.93 9.82 10.02
CA ILE A 42 17.22 8.38 9.96
C ILE A 42 16.10 7.60 10.64
N GLY A 43 15.63 8.05 11.82
CA GLY A 43 14.53 7.43 12.54
C GLY A 43 13.25 7.38 11.70
N ILE A 44 12.86 8.50 11.10
CA ILE A 44 11.73 8.57 10.18
C ILE A 44 11.96 7.68 8.95
N GLY A 45 13.18 7.66 8.41
CA GLY A 45 13.55 6.83 7.26
C GLY A 45 13.51 5.34 7.53
N THR A 46 13.89 4.91 8.73
CA THR A 46 13.95 3.50 9.16
C THR A 46 12.67 3.02 9.86
N PHE A 47 11.73 3.92 10.16
CA PHE A 47 10.45 3.58 10.73
C PHE A 47 9.54 2.95 9.67
N TRP A 48 9.62 1.62 9.56
CA TRP A 48 8.87 0.84 8.57
C TRP A 48 7.41 0.69 9.00
N LYS A 49 6.64 1.71 8.69
CA LYS A 49 5.17 1.70 8.76
C LYS A 49 4.60 1.83 7.34
N ASP A 50 3.31 1.61 7.20
CA ASP A 50 2.58 1.66 5.92
C ASP A 50 2.66 3.03 5.25
N SER A 51 2.87 4.05 6.03
CA SER A 51 3.10 5.41 5.56
C SER A 51 4.09 6.15 6.46
N ARG A 52 4.72 7.16 5.89
CA ARG A 52 5.53 8.12 6.66
C ARG A 52 5.28 9.53 6.20
N ILE A 53 5.58 10.49 7.07
CA ILE A 53 5.57 11.90 6.71
C ILE A 53 6.98 12.28 6.27
N LYS A 54 7.08 12.93 5.12
CA LYS A 54 8.28 13.60 4.63
C LYS A 54 8.06 15.10 4.66
N PHE A 55 9.07 15.82 5.09
CA PHE A 55 9.11 17.28 4.97
C PHE A 55 9.97 17.65 3.78
N LYS A 56 9.45 18.56 2.97
CA LYS A 56 10.17 19.14 1.85
C LYS A 56 10.32 20.62 2.15
N ASP A 57 11.56 21.02 2.42
CA ASP A 57 11.92 22.42 2.57
C ASP A 57 12.29 22.99 1.20
N GLU A 58 11.58 24.01 0.77
CA GLU A 58 11.95 24.84 -0.35
C GLU A 58 12.19 26.27 0.14
N PRO A 59 13.35 26.54 0.79
CA PRO A 59 13.60 27.82 1.43
C PRO A 59 13.58 29.00 0.45
N GLU A 60 13.89 28.75 -0.82
CA GLU A 60 13.83 29.77 -1.87
C GLU A 60 12.39 30.24 -2.18
N LYS A 61 11.39 29.43 -1.83
CA LYS A 61 9.97 29.71 -2.00
C LYS A 61 9.23 30.02 -0.71
N ASP A 62 9.95 30.06 0.42
CA ASP A 62 9.36 30.16 1.77
C ASP A 62 8.23 29.13 1.98
N ARG A 63 8.50 27.89 1.52
CA ARG A 63 7.50 26.82 1.49
C ARG A 63 8.01 25.59 2.26
N HIS A 64 7.19 25.12 3.19
CA HIS A 64 7.40 23.94 3.99
C HIS A 64 6.23 22.98 3.75
N ASP A 65 6.43 21.97 2.93
CA ASP A 65 5.39 20.98 2.63
C ASP A 65 5.58 19.72 3.46
N ALA A 66 4.47 19.21 4.00
CA ALA A 66 4.41 17.88 4.56
C ALA A 66 3.77 16.93 3.53
N ILE A 67 4.47 15.89 3.14
CA ILE A 67 4.02 14.90 2.18
C ILE A 67 3.83 13.57 2.89
N VAL A 68 2.70 12.91 2.67
CA VAL A 68 2.50 11.54 3.14
C VAL A 68 2.96 10.58 2.05
N GLU A 69 3.98 9.78 2.35
CA GLU A 69 4.48 8.72 1.48
C GLU A 69 3.81 7.40 1.85
N SER A 70 3.07 6.81 0.91
CA SER A 70 2.61 5.41 1.05
C SER A 70 3.77 4.46 0.82
N ARG A 71 3.87 3.40 1.63
CA ARG A 71 4.97 2.42 1.61
C ARG A 71 4.49 0.98 1.55
N VAL A 72 3.19 0.77 1.42
CA VAL A 72 2.60 -0.59 1.38
C VAL A 72 2.60 -1.20 -0.01
N VAL A 73 2.64 -0.35 -1.04
CA VAL A 73 2.58 -0.82 -2.43
C VAL A 73 3.97 -1.20 -2.89
N SER A 74 4.10 -2.43 -3.35
CA SER A 74 5.29 -2.87 -4.08
C SER A 74 5.28 -2.30 -5.50
N THR A 75 6.45 -2.27 -6.13
CA THR A 75 6.57 -1.95 -7.56
C THR A 75 5.65 -2.85 -8.38
N GLN A 76 4.87 -2.25 -9.24
CA GLN A 76 3.97 -2.96 -10.13
C GLN A 76 4.71 -3.47 -11.38
N PRO A 77 4.21 -4.50 -12.07
CA PRO A 77 4.86 -5.07 -13.26
C PRO A 77 5.01 -4.08 -14.40
N THR A 78 4.08 -3.15 -14.54
CA THR A 78 4.05 -2.18 -15.65
C THR A 78 3.83 -0.74 -15.16
N ILE A 79 4.25 0.23 -15.98
CA ILE A 79 4.02 1.66 -15.68
C ILE A 79 2.52 2.00 -15.59
N PRO A 80 1.64 1.51 -16.49
CA PRO A 80 0.20 1.73 -16.33
C PRO A 80 -0.36 1.25 -14.99
N GLU A 81 0.07 0.10 -14.50
CA GLU A 81 -0.36 -0.42 -13.18
C GLU A 81 0.17 0.43 -12.02
N GLU A 82 1.40 0.96 -12.13
CA GLU A 82 1.91 1.94 -11.15
C GLU A 82 1.03 3.19 -11.12
N ILE A 83 0.61 3.69 -12.29
CA ILE A 83 -0.28 4.84 -12.39
C ILE A 83 -1.66 4.51 -11.80
N ALA A 84 -2.21 3.34 -12.10
CA ALA A 84 -3.46 2.86 -11.54
C ALA A 84 -3.43 2.86 -10.00
N MET A 85 -2.38 2.31 -9.40
CA MET A 85 -2.21 2.30 -7.95
C MET A 85 -2.09 3.70 -7.34
N HIS A 86 -1.39 4.63 -8.00
CA HIS A 86 -1.36 6.03 -7.57
C HIS A 86 -2.74 6.68 -7.66
N GLY A 87 -3.45 6.46 -8.77
CA GLY A 87 -4.83 6.92 -8.97
C GLY A 87 -5.75 6.41 -7.86
N PHE A 88 -5.66 5.13 -7.55
CA PHE A 88 -6.41 4.52 -6.45
C PHE A 88 -6.17 5.24 -5.12
N PHE A 89 -4.92 5.47 -4.72
CA PHE A 89 -4.63 6.14 -3.44
C PHE A 89 -5.11 7.58 -3.42
N ILE A 90 -4.87 8.34 -4.48
CA ILE A 90 -5.32 9.73 -4.57
C ILE A 90 -6.84 9.79 -4.51
N GLY A 91 -7.51 8.96 -5.29
CA GLY A 91 -8.97 8.89 -5.32
C GLY A 91 -9.56 8.48 -3.97
N ARG A 92 -9.00 7.44 -3.32
CA ARG A 92 -9.50 7.04 -1.98
C ARG A 92 -9.33 8.12 -0.94
N ILE A 93 -8.24 8.87 -0.95
CA ILE A 93 -8.04 10.00 -0.04
C ILE A 93 -9.04 11.11 -0.33
N ALA A 94 -9.23 11.47 -1.60
CA ALA A 94 -10.18 12.50 -2.00
C ALA A 94 -11.62 12.12 -1.64
N TYR A 95 -12.01 10.88 -1.91
CA TYR A 95 -13.32 10.35 -1.52
C TYR A 95 -13.53 10.44 0.00
N ALA A 96 -12.59 9.91 0.78
CA ALA A 96 -12.71 9.90 2.24
C ALA A 96 -12.80 11.30 2.83
N GLN A 97 -12.10 12.28 2.24
CA GLN A 97 -12.19 13.68 2.65
C GLN A 97 -13.54 14.34 2.27
N HIS A 98 -14.03 14.04 1.06
CA HIS A 98 -15.27 14.62 0.57
C HIS A 98 -16.49 14.08 1.32
N GLU A 99 -16.53 12.77 1.56
CA GLU A 99 -17.63 12.08 2.22
C GLU A 99 -17.52 12.06 3.75
N ASP A 100 -16.48 12.68 4.33
CA ASP A 100 -16.19 12.61 5.78
C ASP A 100 -16.19 11.16 6.31
N GLU A 101 -15.59 10.25 5.51
CA GLU A 101 -15.60 8.81 5.79
C GLU A 101 -14.89 8.50 7.10
N SER A 102 -15.55 7.78 7.99
CA SER A 102 -14.96 7.37 9.26
C SER A 102 -13.80 6.38 9.07
N LEU A 103 -12.81 6.47 9.94
CA LEU A 103 -11.74 5.49 9.96
C LEU A 103 -12.27 4.11 10.38
N MET A 104 -11.76 3.07 9.73
CA MET A 104 -12.05 1.68 10.08
C MET A 104 -11.55 1.36 11.50
N ASP A 105 -12.19 0.41 12.18
CA ASP A 105 -11.65 -0.11 13.44
C ASP A 105 -10.23 -0.67 13.26
N ILE A 106 -9.33 -0.33 14.16
CA ILE A 106 -7.90 -0.70 14.04
C ILE A 106 -7.66 -2.21 14.11
N GLU A 107 -8.50 -2.95 14.83
CA GLU A 107 -8.40 -4.40 14.89
C GLU A 107 -8.86 -5.03 13.56
N ASP A 108 -9.87 -4.48 12.90
CA ASP A 108 -10.32 -4.94 11.59
C ASP A 108 -9.27 -4.62 10.50
N VAL A 109 -8.61 -3.46 10.58
CA VAL A 109 -7.45 -3.15 9.72
C VAL A 109 -6.34 -4.20 9.91
N ASN A 110 -6.01 -4.53 11.16
CA ASN A 110 -4.97 -5.54 11.45
C ASN A 110 -5.37 -6.94 10.97
N ARG A 111 -6.65 -7.30 11.08
CA ARG A 111 -7.16 -8.58 10.56
C ARG A 111 -7.08 -8.62 9.04
N ASN A 112 -7.49 -7.54 8.34
CA ASN A 112 -7.37 -7.42 6.90
C ASN A 112 -5.92 -7.57 6.44
N ARG A 113 -4.99 -6.87 7.10
CA ARG A 113 -3.55 -6.96 6.80
C ARG A 113 -3.04 -8.38 6.90
N TYR A 114 -3.35 -9.05 8.02
CA TYR A 114 -2.93 -10.43 8.24
C TYR A 114 -3.52 -11.37 7.18
N SER A 115 -4.81 -11.27 6.91
CA SER A 115 -5.51 -12.12 5.95
C SER A 115 -4.99 -11.93 4.53
N ALA A 116 -4.86 -10.68 4.08
CA ALA A 116 -4.36 -10.37 2.75
C ALA A 116 -2.90 -10.81 2.54
N MET A 117 -2.04 -10.66 3.55
CA MET A 117 -0.63 -11.10 3.48
C MET A 117 -0.48 -12.62 3.33
N HIS A 118 -1.43 -13.40 3.85
CA HIS A 118 -1.34 -14.87 3.83
C HIS A 118 -2.10 -15.51 2.68
N ASN A 119 -3.20 -14.88 2.26
CA ASN A 119 -4.15 -15.50 1.33
C ASN A 119 -4.38 -14.68 0.05
N GLY A 120 -3.77 -13.48 -0.09
CA GLY A 120 -4.00 -12.62 -1.25
C GLY A 120 -5.48 -12.26 -1.40
N LEU A 121 -6.04 -12.49 -2.57
CA LEU A 121 -7.46 -12.25 -2.86
C LEU A 121 -8.38 -13.38 -2.38
N ASP A 122 -7.83 -14.55 -2.07
CA ASP A 122 -8.60 -15.72 -1.59
C ASP A 122 -8.86 -15.61 -0.07
N THR A 123 -9.55 -14.54 0.33
CA THR A 123 -9.85 -14.25 1.73
C THR A 123 -11.09 -13.36 1.88
N LYS A 124 -11.50 -13.17 3.14
CA LYS A 124 -12.51 -12.18 3.51
C LYS A 124 -11.86 -10.97 4.18
N LEU A 125 -12.35 -9.80 3.84
CA LEU A 125 -11.91 -8.53 4.39
C LEU A 125 -13.08 -7.79 5.04
N TYR A 126 -12.78 -6.98 6.04
CA TYR A 126 -13.71 -6.01 6.59
C TYR A 126 -13.73 -4.77 5.69
N GLY A 127 -14.92 -4.30 5.36
CA GLY A 127 -15.11 -2.99 4.71
C GLY A 127 -15.03 -1.83 5.70
N THR A 128 -15.03 -0.60 5.19
CA THR A 128 -14.98 0.62 6.01
C THR A 128 -16.20 0.78 6.92
N ASN A 129 -17.31 0.13 6.60
CA ASN A 129 -18.53 0.05 7.40
C ASN A 129 -18.53 -1.09 8.45
N GLY A 130 -17.43 -1.86 8.56
CA GLY A 130 -17.27 -2.99 9.47
C GLY A 130 -17.94 -4.29 8.99
N GLU A 131 -18.49 -4.34 7.77
CA GLU A 131 -19.00 -5.58 7.21
C GLU A 131 -17.86 -6.50 6.75
N LEU A 132 -18.04 -7.82 6.92
CA LEU A 132 -17.10 -8.84 6.44
C LEU A 132 -17.61 -9.40 5.11
N GLY A 133 -16.85 -9.27 4.04
CA GLY A 133 -17.17 -9.75 2.69
C GLY A 133 -15.99 -10.40 2.00
N GLU A 134 -16.22 -10.99 0.82
CA GLU A 134 -15.14 -11.50 -0.03
C GLU A 134 -14.19 -10.35 -0.41
N ALA A 135 -12.87 -10.63 -0.45
CA ALA A 135 -11.87 -9.60 -0.71
C ALA A 135 -12.12 -8.87 -2.03
N THR A 136 -12.50 -9.61 -3.07
CA THR A 136 -12.78 -9.04 -4.39
C THR A 136 -13.96 -8.07 -4.35
N GLU A 137 -15.06 -8.41 -3.66
CA GLU A 137 -16.23 -7.54 -3.51
C GLU A 137 -15.93 -6.27 -2.70
N ILE A 138 -15.13 -6.41 -1.63
CA ILE A 138 -14.70 -5.26 -0.81
C ILE A 138 -13.81 -4.35 -1.65
N LEU A 139 -12.81 -4.91 -2.35
CA LEU A 139 -11.86 -4.13 -3.14
C LEU A 139 -12.53 -3.47 -4.36
N GLU A 140 -13.49 -4.13 -5.00
CA GLU A 140 -14.29 -3.52 -6.08
C GLU A 140 -14.97 -2.24 -5.61
N ARG A 141 -15.63 -2.28 -4.44
CA ARG A 141 -16.25 -1.07 -3.85
C ARG A 141 -15.23 0.02 -3.52
N GLU A 142 -14.05 -0.37 -3.05
CA GLU A 142 -13.00 0.61 -2.76
C GLU A 142 -12.40 1.22 -4.04
N ILE A 143 -12.35 0.48 -5.16
CA ILE A 143 -11.98 1.02 -6.47
C ILE A 143 -13.04 2.01 -6.95
N GLN A 144 -14.33 1.66 -6.86
CA GLN A 144 -15.44 2.57 -7.21
C GLN A 144 -15.41 3.88 -6.39
N LYS A 145 -15.11 3.80 -5.10
CA LYS A 145 -14.91 5.00 -4.27
C LYS A 145 -13.69 5.82 -4.72
N ALA A 146 -12.62 5.15 -5.13
CA ALA A 146 -11.44 5.84 -5.66
C ALA A 146 -11.76 6.59 -6.97
N GLU A 147 -12.52 5.99 -7.88
CA GLU A 147 -12.97 6.63 -9.11
C GLU A 147 -13.80 7.89 -8.81
N GLN A 148 -14.78 7.79 -7.90
CA GLN A 148 -15.54 8.96 -7.46
C GLN A 148 -14.65 10.04 -6.82
N GLY A 149 -13.66 9.62 -6.05
CA GLY A 149 -12.69 10.54 -5.44
C GLY A 149 -11.80 11.25 -6.47
N LEU A 150 -11.42 10.59 -7.57
CA LEU A 150 -10.74 11.23 -8.68
C LEU A 150 -11.63 12.30 -9.33
N GLU A 151 -12.94 12.02 -9.51
CA GLU A 151 -13.90 13.01 -9.99
C GLU A 151 -13.98 14.22 -9.05
N TYR A 152 -14.06 14.01 -7.73
CA TYR A 152 -14.06 15.09 -6.74
C TYR A 152 -12.76 15.92 -6.76
N ALA A 153 -11.66 15.31 -7.10
CA ALA A 153 -10.36 15.98 -7.26
C ALA A 153 -10.14 16.60 -8.63
N GLU A 154 -11.13 16.50 -9.54
CA GLU A 154 -11.03 16.96 -10.94
C GLU A 154 -9.84 16.32 -11.69
N ILE A 155 -9.53 15.05 -11.39
CA ILE A 155 -8.47 14.27 -12.02
C ILE A 155 -9.10 13.29 -13.01
N GLU A 156 -8.75 13.43 -14.29
CA GLU A 156 -9.19 12.49 -15.33
C GLU A 156 -8.38 11.18 -15.24
N ASP A 157 -9.12 10.05 -15.22
CA ASP A 157 -8.52 8.73 -15.43
C ASP A 157 -8.75 8.27 -16.88
N PRO A 158 -7.72 8.10 -17.70
CA PRO A 158 -7.86 7.63 -19.07
C PRO A 158 -8.04 6.09 -19.17
N GLY A 159 -8.56 5.44 -18.14
CA GLY A 159 -8.82 4.00 -18.09
C GLY A 159 -7.73 3.19 -17.38
N TYR A 160 -6.87 3.83 -16.59
CA TYR A 160 -5.89 3.08 -15.78
C TYR A 160 -6.54 2.30 -14.63
N MET A 161 -7.66 2.81 -14.08
CA MET A 161 -8.38 2.12 -13.00
C MET A 161 -8.97 0.77 -13.46
N ASP A 162 -9.27 0.60 -14.75
CA ASP A 162 -9.73 -0.69 -15.31
C ASP A 162 -8.73 -1.82 -15.03
N LEU A 163 -7.43 -1.53 -14.98
CA LEU A 163 -6.40 -2.51 -14.66
C LEU A 163 -6.53 -3.09 -13.24
N LEU A 164 -7.12 -2.34 -12.31
CA LEU A 164 -7.37 -2.84 -10.97
C LEU A 164 -8.55 -3.81 -10.94
N TYR A 165 -9.61 -3.56 -11.73
CA TYR A 165 -10.70 -4.52 -11.91
C TYR A 165 -10.19 -5.80 -12.57
N ASP A 166 -9.36 -5.69 -13.62
CA ASP A 166 -8.73 -6.84 -14.27
C ASP A 166 -7.94 -7.70 -13.27
N ARG A 167 -7.30 -7.06 -12.25
CA ARG A 167 -6.60 -7.77 -11.18
C ARG A 167 -7.53 -8.51 -10.22
N LEU A 168 -8.72 -8.02 -9.98
CA LEU A 168 -9.70 -8.74 -9.17
C LEU A 168 -10.17 -10.03 -9.86
N ASP A 169 -10.25 -10.03 -11.20
CA ASP A 169 -10.71 -11.17 -12.00
C ASP A 169 -9.57 -12.16 -12.31
N SER A 170 -8.38 -11.65 -12.65
CA SER A 170 -7.24 -12.46 -13.13
C SER A 170 -6.26 -12.87 -12.06
N GLY A 171 -6.33 -12.28 -10.85
CA GLY A 171 -5.38 -12.47 -9.76
C GLY A 171 -4.30 -11.40 -9.67
N THR A 172 -3.61 -11.39 -8.54
CA THR A 172 -2.50 -10.47 -8.29
C THR A 172 -1.28 -10.80 -9.15
N PRO A 173 -0.32 -9.87 -9.33
CA PRO A 173 0.96 -10.19 -9.99
C PRO A 173 1.68 -11.40 -9.38
N ALA A 174 1.54 -11.63 -8.07
CA ALA A 174 2.11 -12.79 -7.39
C ALA A 174 1.43 -14.09 -7.80
N ASP A 175 0.10 -14.09 -7.95
CA ASP A 175 -0.68 -15.26 -8.39
C ASP A 175 -0.31 -15.62 -9.83
N LEU A 176 -0.25 -14.64 -10.72
CA LEU A 176 0.14 -14.83 -12.11
C LEU A 176 1.57 -15.34 -12.25
N MET A 177 2.50 -14.81 -11.43
CA MET A 177 3.88 -15.29 -11.40
C MET A 177 3.95 -16.75 -10.92
N ALA A 178 3.19 -17.09 -9.89
CA ALA A 178 3.14 -18.45 -9.35
C ALA A 178 2.54 -19.44 -10.38
N GLU A 179 1.48 -19.04 -11.06
CA GLU A 179 0.88 -19.84 -12.15
C GLU A 179 1.87 -20.08 -13.28
N GLY A 180 2.50 -19.02 -13.80
CA GLY A 180 3.50 -19.15 -14.86
C GLY A 180 4.68 -20.05 -14.47
N PHE A 181 5.14 -19.94 -13.20
CA PHE A 181 6.17 -20.81 -12.66
C PHE A 181 5.73 -22.27 -12.59
N ASN A 182 4.55 -22.55 -12.05
CA ASN A 182 4.03 -23.89 -11.89
C ASN A 182 3.82 -24.57 -13.25
N ASN A 183 3.20 -23.87 -14.21
CA ASN A 183 3.02 -24.34 -15.58
C ASN A 183 4.37 -24.67 -16.23
N GLY A 184 5.40 -23.85 -16.04
CA GLY A 184 6.75 -24.15 -16.54
C GLY A 184 7.33 -25.41 -15.91
N ARG A 185 7.14 -25.62 -14.61
CA ARG A 185 7.59 -26.84 -13.91
C ARG A 185 6.88 -28.10 -14.39
N GLU A 186 5.57 -28.03 -14.65
CA GLU A 186 4.78 -29.13 -15.18
C GLU A 186 5.19 -29.51 -16.61
N GLU A 187 5.59 -28.54 -17.43
CA GLU A 187 6.13 -28.74 -18.77
C GLU A 187 7.61 -29.26 -18.78
N GLY A 188 8.20 -29.45 -17.59
CA GLY A 188 9.54 -30.02 -17.45
C GLY A 188 10.68 -29.00 -17.52
N MET A 189 10.39 -27.71 -17.48
CA MET A 189 11.43 -26.65 -17.41
C MET A 189 12.25 -26.79 -16.14
N ASP A 190 13.52 -26.42 -16.18
CA ASP A 190 14.31 -26.28 -14.99
C ASP A 190 13.78 -25.11 -14.10
N ARG A 191 14.29 -25.02 -12.85
CA ARG A 191 13.82 -24.01 -11.91
C ARG A 191 14.05 -22.58 -12.41
N LYS A 192 15.15 -22.33 -13.11
CA LYS A 192 15.52 -20.99 -13.60
C LYS A 192 14.65 -20.58 -14.77
N GLU A 193 14.40 -21.50 -15.69
CA GLU A 193 13.52 -21.30 -16.84
C GLU A 193 12.08 -21.07 -16.38
N ALA A 194 11.58 -21.89 -15.44
CA ALA A 194 10.25 -21.71 -14.86
C ALA A 194 10.09 -20.38 -14.12
N LEU A 195 11.13 -19.94 -13.36
CA LEU A 195 11.10 -18.60 -12.73
C LEU A 195 11.04 -17.48 -13.77
N LYS A 196 11.80 -17.58 -14.86
CA LYS A 196 11.74 -16.61 -15.94
C LYS A 196 10.33 -16.54 -16.54
N ARG A 197 9.75 -17.71 -16.82
CA ARG A 197 8.37 -17.80 -17.34
C ARG A 197 7.36 -17.15 -16.38
N GLY A 198 7.49 -17.38 -15.06
CA GLY A 198 6.64 -16.74 -14.07
C GLY A 198 6.75 -15.21 -14.11
N LEU A 199 7.97 -14.67 -14.22
CA LEU A 199 8.18 -13.22 -14.36
C LEU A 199 7.56 -12.66 -15.65
N ASP A 200 7.66 -13.38 -16.77
CA ASP A 200 7.08 -12.96 -18.05
C ASP A 200 5.53 -13.05 -18.01
N TYR A 201 4.95 -13.91 -17.15
CA TYR A 201 3.51 -14.15 -17.07
C TYR A 201 2.77 -13.02 -16.35
N GLN A 202 3.37 -12.39 -15.38
CA GLN A 202 2.76 -11.28 -14.63
C GLN A 202 2.57 -10.00 -15.47
N VAL A 203 3.20 -9.90 -16.63
CA VAL A 203 3.20 -8.70 -17.51
C VAL A 203 2.21 -8.85 -18.68
N LYS A 204 1.47 -9.95 -18.74
CA LYS A 204 0.45 -10.19 -19.75
C LYS A 204 -0.88 -9.61 -19.36
#